data_bcccc55640273b1acc80151371e2c1d0
#
_entry.id   bcccc55640273b1acc80151371e2c1d0
#
_cell.length_a   1.000
_cell.length_b   1.000
_cell.length_c   1.000
_cell.angle_alpha   90.00
_cell.angle_beta   90.00
_cell.angle_gamma   90.00
#
_symmetry.space_group_name_H-M   'P 1'
#
loop_
_entity.id
_entity.type
_entity.pdbx_description
1 polymer ?
#
loop_
_entity_poly.entity_id
_entity_poly.type
_entity_poly.pdbx_seq_one_letter_code
_entity_poly.pdbx_strand_id
1 'polypeptide(L)'
;LVSFEDVMIRENDRVTGIVINWGPVTAQRLHVDPLMIRTKLVIDGTGHEAVVCNTILRKIPNAKIGNLGKLGEKPMWSEVGERLAVDATKEIYPGLIVAGMAANAATCSPRMGPVFGGMLLSGEKAAKLALEKLKEL
;
A
#
# COMPACT_ATOMS: atom_id res chain seq x y z
N LEU A 1 0.23 12.61 11.79
CA LEU A 1 0.81 13.94 11.53
C LEU A 1 1.85 13.95 10.43
N VAL A 2 2.09 12.81 9.80
CA VAL A 2 3.00 12.64 8.67
C VAL A 2 2.18 12.23 7.45
N SER A 3 2.40 12.85 6.31
CA SER A 3 1.79 12.53 5.02
C SER A 3 2.78 11.78 4.13
N PHE A 4 2.28 10.80 3.41
CA PHE A 4 3.00 10.16 2.32
C PHE A 4 2.99 11.09 1.09
N GLU A 5 4.15 11.26 0.47
CA GLU A 5 4.32 12.12 -0.70
C GLU A 5 4.69 11.31 -1.96
N ASP A 6 5.60 10.34 -1.82
CA ASP A 6 6.11 9.60 -2.97
C ASP A 6 6.76 8.26 -2.57
N VAL A 7 7.04 7.43 -3.57
CA VAL A 7 7.85 6.22 -3.45
C VAL A 7 9.30 6.47 -3.90
N MET A 8 10.22 5.74 -3.30
CA MET A 8 11.60 5.67 -3.78
C MET A 8 11.77 4.40 -4.60
N ILE A 9 12.25 4.53 -5.83
CA ILE A 9 12.50 3.42 -6.76
C ILE A 9 14.00 3.30 -7.03
N ARG A 10 14.48 2.08 -7.24
CA ARG A 10 15.85 1.76 -7.68
C ARG A 10 15.81 0.78 -8.84
N GLU A 11 16.94 0.13 -9.12
CA GLU A 11 17.08 -0.80 -10.24
C GLU A 11 15.92 -1.81 -10.29
N ASN A 12 15.49 -2.15 -11.48
CA ASN A 12 14.35 -3.03 -11.75
C ASN A 12 13.01 -2.50 -11.21
N ASP A 13 12.88 -1.18 -11.07
CA ASP A 13 11.68 -0.50 -10.56
C ASP A 13 11.24 -0.97 -9.16
N ARG A 14 12.14 -1.55 -8.38
CA ARG A 14 11.85 -1.98 -7.03
C ARG A 14 11.62 -0.81 -6.10
N VAL A 15 10.57 -0.88 -5.28
CA VAL A 15 10.33 0.05 -4.17
C VAL A 15 11.41 -0.15 -3.10
N THR A 16 12.12 0.91 -2.77
CA THR A 16 13.22 0.90 -1.79
C THR A 16 13.07 1.96 -0.70
N GLY A 17 11.88 2.52 -0.57
CA GLY A 17 11.57 3.50 0.46
C GLY A 17 10.39 4.37 0.11
N ILE A 18 10.16 5.34 0.95
CA ILE A 18 9.09 6.33 0.84
C ILE A 18 9.61 7.74 1.06
N VAL A 19 8.89 8.70 0.52
CA VAL A 19 9.07 10.12 0.76
C VAL A 19 7.88 10.59 1.60
N ILE A 20 8.16 11.27 2.69
CA ILE A 20 7.15 11.75 3.62
C ILE A 20 7.33 13.23 3.90
N ASN A 21 6.26 13.91 4.28
CA ASN A 21 6.31 15.26 4.80
C ASN A 21 5.46 15.39 6.07
N TRP A 22 5.65 16.48 6.79
CA TRP A 22 4.83 16.78 7.95
C TRP A 22 3.46 17.29 7.50
N GLY A 23 2.40 16.73 8.03
CA GLY A 23 1.04 17.17 7.70
C GLY A 23 0.81 18.69 7.86
N PRO A 24 1.30 19.35 8.92
CA PRO A 24 1.22 20.80 9.06
C PRO A 24 1.95 21.57 7.94
N VAL A 25 3.08 21.07 7.44
CA VAL A 25 3.82 21.69 6.33
C VAL A 25 2.94 21.68 5.06
N THR A 26 2.38 20.53 4.74
CA THR A 26 1.48 20.38 3.59
C THR A 26 0.21 21.23 3.75
N ALA A 27 -0.42 21.21 4.92
CA ALA A 27 -1.64 21.95 5.20
C ALA A 27 -1.45 23.48 5.11
N GLN A 28 -0.30 23.98 5.55
CA GLN A 28 0.03 25.41 5.51
C GLN A 28 0.76 25.82 4.23
N ARG A 29 0.95 24.91 3.28
CA ARG A 29 1.67 25.14 2.02
C ARG A 29 3.06 25.76 2.24
N LEU A 30 3.75 25.34 3.29
CA LEU A 30 5.09 25.77 3.58
C LEU A 30 6.08 25.14 2.60
N HIS A 31 7.11 25.88 2.24
CA HIS A 31 8.15 25.41 1.36
C HIS A 31 9.26 24.71 2.18
N VAL A 32 9.01 23.46 2.53
CA VAL A 32 9.93 22.60 3.27
C VAL A 32 10.11 21.31 2.48
N ASP A 33 11.35 20.92 2.26
CA ASP A 33 11.69 19.71 1.53
C ASP A 33 11.22 18.46 2.30
N PRO A 34 10.65 17.47 1.59
CA PRO A 34 10.22 16.23 2.20
C PRO A 34 11.40 15.36 2.65
N LEU A 35 11.13 14.46 3.58
CA LEU A 35 12.08 13.48 4.09
C LEU A 35 12.04 12.20 3.27
N MET A 36 13.21 11.69 2.90
CA MET A 36 13.38 10.40 2.24
C MET A 36 13.74 9.33 3.25
N ILE A 37 12.93 8.27 3.34
CA ILE A 37 13.16 7.13 4.23
C ILE A 37 13.47 5.91 3.37
N ARG A 38 14.74 5.49 3.37
CA ARG A 38 15.16 4.26 2.69
C ARG A 38 14.79 3.03 3.53
N THR A 39 14.22 2.03 2.88
CA THR A 39 13.84 0.75 3.50
C THR A 39 14.00 -0.41 2.52
N LYS A 40 14.10 -1.61 3.05
CA LYS A 40 14.15 -2.83 2.23
C LYS A 40 12.77 -3.24 1.71
N LEU A 41 11.71 -2.88 2.43
CA LEU A 41 10.33 -3.25 2.12
C LEU A 41 9.38 -2.16 2.62
N VAL A 42 8.30 -1.95 1.89
CA VAL A 42 7.20 -1.04 2.26
C VAL A 42 5.93 -1.86 2.42
N ILE A 43 5.10 -1.52 3.41
CA ILE A 43 3.75 -2.07 3.56
C ILE A 43 2.76 -0.93 3.37
N ASP A 44 1.91 -1.03 2.34
CA ASP A 44 0.81 -0.10 2.11
C ASP A 44 -0.41 -0.53 2.93
N GLY A 45 -0.67 0.20 3.99
CA GLY A 45 -1.87 0.10 4.84
C GLY A 45 -2.71 1.38 4.78
N THR A 46 -2.64 2.16 3.70
CA THR A 46 -3.26 3.48 3.58
C THR A 46 -4.79 3.45 3.36
N GLY A 47 -5.39 2.28 3.42
CA GLY A 47 -6.84 2.12 3.33
C GLY A 47 -7.37 2.12 1.90
N HIS A 48 -8.61 2.57 1.73
CA HIS A 48 -9.34 2.49 0.45
C HIS A 48 -8.64 3.13 -0.75
N GLU A 49 -7.85 4.15 -0.50
CA GLU A 49 -7.17 4.87 -1.58
C GLU A 49 -5.90 4.17 -2.05
N ALA A 50 -5.35 3.20 -1.28
CA ALA A 50 -4.11 2.50 -1.59
C ALA A 50 -3.06 3.45 -2.19
N VAL A 51 -2.72 4.50 -1.43
CA VAL A 51 -2.02 5.69 -1.92
C VAL A 51 -0.66 5.35 -2.52
N VAL A 52 0.05 4.39 -1.91
CA VAL A 52 1.37 3.96 -2.41
C VAL A 52 1.21 3.24 -3.75
N CYS A 53 0.26 2.31 -3.86
CA CYS A 53 -0.06 1.62 -5.11
C CYS A 53 -0.48 2.59 -6.22
N ASN A 54 -1.35 3.55 -5.90
CA ASN A 54 -1.78 4.57 -6.85
C ASN A 54 -0.62 5.45 -7.34
N THR A 55 0.31 5.78 -6.45
CA THR A 55 1.50 6.56 -6.83
C THR A 55 2.40 5.79 -7.79
N ILE A 56 2.59 4.48 -7.57
CA ILE A 56 3.34 3.62 -8.49
C ILE A 56 2.68 3.59 -9.87
N LEU A 57 1.37 3.32 -9.94
CA LEU A 57 0.65 3.27 -11.23
C LEU A 57 0.71 4.60 -11.99
N ARG A 58 0.68 5.72 -11.27
CA ARG A 58 0.75 7.05 -11.88
C ARG A 58 2.15 7.39 -12.39
N LYS A 59 3.21 6.94 -11.71
CA LYS A 59 4.58 7.41 -11.96
C LYS A 59 5.47 6.41 -12.69
N ILE A 60 5.17 5.12 -12.62
CA ILE A 60 5.98 4.08 -13.27
C ILE A 60 5.26 3.58 -14.52
N PRO A 61 5.78 3.86 -15.70
CA PRO A 61 5.23 3.34 -16.94
C PRO A 61 5.18 1.82 -16.92
N ASN A 62 4.06 1.26 -17.33
CA ASN A 62 3.83 -0.20 -17.41
C ASN A 62 3.81 -0.96 -16.08
N ALA A 63 3.74 -0.27 -14.94
CA ALA A 63 3.54 -0.93 -13.65
C ALA A 63 2.23 -1.74 -13.67
N LYS A 64 2.31 -2.99 -13.22
CA LYS A 64 1.16 -3.90 -13.18
C LYS A 64 0.72 -4.11 -11.73
N ILE A 65 -0.23 -3.33 -11.30
CA ILE A 65 -0.93 -3.48 -10.02
C ILE A 65 -2.42 -3.47 -10.31
N GLY A 66 -3.17 -4.29 -9.62
CA GLY A 66 -4.61 -4.37 -9.80
C GLY A 66 -5.05 -5.07 -11.08
N ASN A 67 -6.33 -4.97 -11.39
CA ASN A 67 -6.90 -5.50 -12.62
C ASN A 67 -6.70 -4.50 -13.77
N LEU A 68 -5.93 -4.88 -14.77
CA LEU A 68 -5.65 -4.05 -15.94
C LEU A 68 -5.02 -2.69 -15.60
N GLY A 69 -4.21 -2.62 -14.52
CA GLY A 69 -3.59 -1.37 -14.08
C GLY A 69 -4.56 -0.38 -13.42
N LYS A 70 -5.73 -0.83 -12.98
CA LYS A 70 -6.70 -0.02 -12.25
C LYS A 70 -6.83 -0.52 -10.83
N LEU A 71 -6.83 0.40 -9.89
CA LEU A 71 -7.16 0.15 -8.50
C LEU A 71 -8.61 0.55 -8.22
N GLY A 72 -9.14 0.04 -7.14
CA GLY A 72 -10.42 0.42 -6.62
C GLY A 72 -11.19 -0.78 -6.09
N GLU A 73 -12.06 -0.52 -5.14
CA GLU A 73 -12.91 -1.53 -4.54
C GLU A 73 -14.22 -1.67 -5.30
N LYS A 74 -14.78 -2.87 -5.28
CA LYS A 74 -16.17 -3.10 -5.65
C LYS A 74 -17.11 -2.59 -4.55
N PRO A 75 -18.41 -2.47 -4.84
CA PRO A 75 -19.41 -2.12 -3.82
C PRO A 75 -19.28 -2.98 -2.57
N MET A 76 -19.74 -2.44 -1.44
CA MET A 76 -19.59 -3.08 -0.14
C MET A 76 -20.28 -4.45 -0.08
N TRP A 77 -19.51 -5.44 0.35
CA TRP A 77 -19.97 -6.76 0.74
C TRP A 77 -19.07 -7.25 1.87
N SER A 78 -19.44 -6.92 3.12
CA SER A 78 -18.58 -7.02 4.30
C SER A 78 -18.00 -8.41 4.50
N GLU A 79 -18.82 -9.45 4.49
CA GLU A 79 -18.39 -10.82 4.79
C GLU A 79 -17.40 -11.37 3.74
N VAL A 80 -17.59 -10.98 2.50
CA VAL A 80 -16.68 -11.37 1.40
C VAL A 80 -15.44 -10.50 1.40
N GLY A 81 -15.62 -9.18 1.55
CA GLY A 81 -14.52 -8.22 1.57
C GLY A 81 -13.55 -8.46 2.71
N GLU A 82 -14.04 -8.84 3.89
CA GLU A 82 -13.22 -9.15 5.07
C GLU A 82 -12.32 -10.37 4.83
N ARG A 83 -12.84 -11.45 4.27
CA ARG A 83 -12.04 -12.64 3.93
C ARG A 83 -11.02 -12.33 2.84
N LEU A 84 -11.46 -11.63 1.80
CA LEU A 84 -10.59 -11.26 0.68
C LEU A 84 -9.49 -10.29 1.08
N ALA A 85 -9.67 -9.44 2.11
CA ALA A 85 -8.61 -8.58 2.62
C ALA A 85 -7.41 -9.40 3.11
N VAL A 86 -7.66 -10.53 3.78
CA VAL A 86 -6.62 -11.45 4.23
C VAL A 86 -5.96 -12.17 3.05
N ASP A 87 -6.77 -12.70 2.12
CA ASP A 87 -6.27 -13.43 0.96
C ASP A 87 -5.45 -12.54 0.04
N ALA A 88 -5.92 -11.30 -0.18
CA ALA A 88 -5.29 -10.30 -1.03
C ALA A 88 -4.02 -9.68 -0.44
N THR A 89 -3.75 -9.89 0.86
CA THR A 89 -2.53 -9.44 1.52
C THR A 89 -1.33 -10.20 0.96
N LYS A 90 -0.50 -9.51 0.19
CA LYS A 90 0.68 -10.07 -0.50
C LYS A 90 1.63 -8.99 -0.98
N GLU A 91 2.81 -9.39 -1.43
CA GLU A 91 3.65 -8.51 -2.23
C GLU A 91 2.95 -8.28 -3.58
N ILE A 92 2.52 -7.06 -3.84
CA ILE A 92 1.77 -6.68 -5.03
C ILE A 92 2.65 -6.06 -6.12
N TYR A 93 3.78 -5.53 -5.70
CA TYR A 93 4.80 -4.94 -6.56
C TYR A 93 6.17 -5.17 -5.92
N PRO A 94 7.28 -5.28 -6.67
CA PRO A 94 8.59 -5.53 -6.07
C PRO A 94 8.93 -4.55 -4.93
N GLY A 95 9.08 -5.07 -3.72
CA GLY A 95 9.35 -4.27 -2.52
C GLY A 95 8.13 -3.65 -1.86
N LEU A 96 6.90 -3.95 -2.31
CA LEU A 96 5.66 -3.42 -1.76
C LEU A 96 4.67 -4.53 -1.40
N ILE A 97 4.33 -4.65 -0.14
CA ILE A 97 3.22 -5.47 0.37
C ILE A 97 1.99 -4.58 0.59
N VAL A 98 0.81 -5.10 0.31
CA VAL A 98 -0.47 -4.46 0.63
C VAL A 98 -1.14 -5.16 1.80
N ALA A 99 -1.82 -4.39 2.66
CA ALA A 99 -2.54 -4.92 3.81
C ALA A 99 -3.86 -4.14 4.07
N GLY A 100 -4.80 -4.79 4.72
CA GLY A 100 -6.09 -4.20 5.07
C GLY A 100 -6.90 -3.81 3.84
N MET A 101 -7.58 -2.68 3.91
CA MET A 101 -8.41 -2.17 2.80
C MET A 101 -7.60 -1.78 1.56
N ALA A 102 -6.31 -1.45 1.72
CA ALA A 102 -5.41 -1.24 0.59
C ALA A 102 -5.24 -2.52 -0.24
N ALA A 103 -5.25 -3.70 0.40
CA ALA A 103 -5.22 -4.97 -0.30
C ALA A 103 -6.50 -5.20 -1.13
N ASN A 104 -7.67 -4.86 -0.58
CA ASN A 104 -8.94 -4.93 -1.33
C ASN A 104 -8.93 -3.98 -2.53
N ALA A 105 -8.48 -2.74 -2.35
CA ALA A 105 -8.37 -1.78 -3.44
C ALA A 105 -7.38 -2.23 -4.52
N ALA A 106 -6.23 -2.77 -4.12
CA ALA A 106 -5.21 -3.24 -5.04
C ALA A 106 -5.61 -4.49 -5.82
N THR A 107 -6.60 -5.27 -5.35
CA THR A 107 -7.09 -6.48 -6.01
C THR A 107 -8.50 -6.35 -6.58
N CYS A 108 -9.08 -5.16 -6.54
CA CYS A 108 -10.46 -4.89 -6.96
C CYS A 108 -11.48 -5.80 -6.26
N SER A 109 -11.28 -6.06 -4.99
CA SER A 109 -12.17 -6.83 -4.13
C SER A 109 -13.32 -5.98 -3.59
N PRO A 110 -14.42 -6.56 -3.10
CA PRO A 110 -15.48 -5.80 -2.44
C PRO A 110 -14.98 -5.06 -1.21
N ARG A 111 -15.55 -3.88 -0.97
CA ARG A 111 -15.30 -3.12 0.25
C ARG A 111 -15.83 -3.88 1.46
N MET A 112 -15.01 -3.99 2.52
CA MET A 112 -15.40 -4.75 3.71
C MET A 112 -16.14 -3.95 4.77
N GLY A 113 -16.11 -2.61 4.71
CA GLY A 113 -16.76 -1.77 5.71
C GLY A 113 -16.04 -1.73 7.07
N PRO A 114 -16.74 -1.30 8.14
CA PRO A 114 -16.13 -1.07 9.45
C PRO A 114 -15.96 -2.35 10.27
N VAL A 115 -15.30 -3.37 9.72
CA VAL A 115 -14.98 -4.63 10.37
C VAL A 115 -13.47 -4.73 10.59
N PHE A 116 -13.05 -5.11 11.80
CA PHE A 116 -11.65 -5.08 12.21
C PHE A 116 -10.95 -6.44 12.15
N GLY A 117 -11.70 -7.55 12.18
CA GLY A 117 -11.12 -8.89 12.19
C GLY A 117 -10.23 -9.14 10.98
N GLY A 118 -10.74 -8.90 9.79
CA GLY A 118 -9.97 -9.04 8.57
C GLY A 118 -8.76 -8.10 8.49
N MET A 119 -8.87 -6.88 9.03
CA MET A 119 -7.74 -5.94 9.08
C MET A 119 -6.62 -6.45 10.00
N LEU A 120 -6.95 -6.97 11.17
CA LEU A 120 -5.98 -7.52 12.12
C LEU A 120 -5.26 -8.75 11.54
N LEU A 121 -6.02 -9.68 10.98
CA LEU A 121 -5.46 -10.88 10.33
C LEU A 121 -4.62 -10.54 9.10
N SER A 122 -5.05 -9.57 8.31
CA SER A 122 -4.28 -9.04 7.19
C SER A 122 -2.96 -8.42 7.64
N GLY A 123 -2.98 -7.64 8.73
CA GLY A 123 -1.77 -7.06 9.33
C GLY A 123 -0.80 -8.13 9.83
N GLU A 124 -1.29 -9.17 10.51
CA GLU A 124 -0.48 -10.31 10.95
C GLU A 124 0.15 -11.03 9.76
N LYS A 125 -0.63 -11.28 8.70
CA LYS A 125 -0.12 -11.90 7.47
C LYS A 125 0.94 -11.03 6.80
N ALA A 126 0.71 -9.72 6.70
CA ALA A 126 1.68 -8.79 6.12
C ALA A 126 3.00 -8.78 6.89
N ALA A 127 2.93 -8.83 8.24
CA ALA A 127 4.13 -8.89 9.07
C ALA A 127 4.92 -10.20 8.86
N LYS A 128 4.25 -11.35 8.77
CA LYS A 128 4.88 -12.64 8.48
C LYS A 128 5.57 -12.62 7.11
N LEU A 129 4.86 -12.16 6.07
CA LEU A 129 5.43 -12.01 4.72
C LEU A 129 6.63 -11.07 4.70
N ALA A 130 6.55 -9.95 5.41
CA ALA A 130 7.66 -9.01 5.51
C ALA A 130 8.90 -9.64 6.16
N LEU A 131 8.73 -10.41 7.24
CA LEU A 131 9.83 -11.10 7.91
C LEU A 131 10.47 -12.16 7.01
N GLU A 132 9.68 -12.91 6.25
CA GLU A 132 10.19 -13.88 5.26
C GLU A 132 11.00 -13.18 4.17
N LYS A 133 10.43 -12.14 3.56
CA LYS A 133 11.09 -11.35 2.53
C LYS A 133 12.39 -10.69 2.99
N LEU A 134 12.43 -10.20 4.22
CA LEU A 134 13.64 -9.59 4.79
C LEU A 134 14.79 -10.57 5.00
N LYS A 135 14.52 -11.88 5.09
CA LYS A 135 15.56 -12.92 5.14
C LYS A 135 16.17 -13.20 3.77
N GLU A 136 15.44 -12.92 2.70
CA GLU A 136 15.87 -13.13 1.31
C GLU A 136 16.67 -11.93 0.75
N LEU A 137 16.67 -10.79 1.45
CA LEU A 137 17.27 -9.50 1.07
C LEU A 137 18.52 -9.17 1.90
#